data_929029e56d1cb2f76266de831f661c7d
#
_entry.id   929029e56d1cb2f76266de831f661c7d
#
_cell.length_a   1.000
_cell.length_b   1.000
_cell.length_c   1.000
_cell.angle_alpha   90.00
_cell.angle_beta   90.00
_cell.angle_gamma   90.00
#
_symmetry.space_group_name_H-M   'P 1'
#
loop_
_entity.id
_entity.type
_entity.pdbx_description
1 polymer ?
#
loop_
_entity_poly.entity_id
_entity_poly.type
_entity_poly.pdbx_seq_one_letter_code
_entity_poly.pdbx_strand_id
1 'polypeptide(L)'
;MDEPIVSVITPVKNLVENGKIDDFNLLLSLLELQTYPNIEFLVIDGGSTDDTIELLKDLKNKDYLNFYSEKDTGKYNALNKGIMRAKGKYVTFLSCDDFIHDITAIYDIVNILETENADFTFAPAYCRHPEGFTFLFVPSMFNCFQVMPCARQAMFFRKSMLEKENYFDEKYKIMAEFDMIIKIMLKKYKGIFFDTNYVTYKLSDKSYENPKKVEEETKLLYFKNYRNLYPLNEQTLNKMVSESLFPRGLLEKLATRFVPEDAQIFYQKCEQMHRLRVQAMQMQADQQAQKQMPQQ
;
A
#
# COMPACT_ATOMS: atom_id res chain seq x y z
N MET A 1 -11.25 22.50 18.09
CA MET A 1 -11.69 21.11 17.84
C MET A 1 -10.62 20.21 18.43
N ASP A 2 -10.99 19.18 19.15
CA ASP A 2 -10.01 18.23 19.66
C ASP A 2 -9.30 17.59 18.46
N GLU A 3 -7.97 17.70 18.42
CA GLU A 3 -7.16 17.14 17.36
C GLU A 3 -7.22 15.59 17.48
N PRO A 4 -7.69 14.86 16.45
CA PRO A 4 -7.87 13.42 16.56
C PRO A 4 -6.51 12.70 16.64
N ILE A 5 -6.48 11.57 17.36
CA ILE A 5 -5.27 10.73 17.38
C ILE A 5 -5.02 10.14 15.99
N VAL A 6 -3.77 10.16 15.56
CA VAL A 6 -3.24 9.43 14.40
C VAL A 6 -2.37 8.29 14.89
N SER A 7 -2.70 7.05 14.54
CA SER A 7 -1.86 5.89 14.85
C SER A 7 -0.96 5.56 13.66
N VAL A 8 0.34 5.65 13.88
CA VAL A 8 1.38 5.15 12.96
C VAL A 8 1.68 3.71 13.33
N ILE A 9 1.32 2.77 12.47
CA ILE A 9 1.43 1.33 12.72
C ILE A 9 2.65 0.78 12.00
N THR A 10 3.59 0.22 12.77
CA THR A 10 4.85 -0.35 12.26
C THR A 10 4.98 -1.82 12.64
N PRO A 11 4.84 -2.76 11.70
CA PRO A 11 5.14 -4.16 11.94
C PRO A 11 6.66 -4.37 11.99
N VAL A 12 7.13 -5.12 12.98
CA VAL A 12 8.54 -5.46 13.14
C VAL A 12 8.73 -6.94 13.42
N LYS A 13 9.91 -7.47 13.10
CA LYS A 13 10.34 -8.81 13.51
C LYS A 13 11.85 -8.89 13.44
N ASN A 14 12.47 -9.31 14.56
CA ASN A 14 13.92 -9.51 14.68
C ASN A 14 14.72 -8.30 14.18
N LEU A 15 14.43 -7.09 14.69
CA LEU A 15 15.10 -5.84 14.30
C LEU A 15 16.61 -5.90 14.52
N VAL A 16 17.03 -6.54 15.63
CA VAL A 16 18.44 -6.65 16.02
C VAL A 16 19.18 -7.57 15.05
N GLU A 17 18.68 -8.78 14.86
CA GLU A 17 19.28 -9.78 13.97
C GLU A 17 19.31 -9.30 12.50
N ASN A 18 18.27 -8.57 12.07
CA ASN A 18 18.17 -8.03 10.72
C ASN A 18 18.94 -6.71 10.51
N GLY A 19 19.65 -6.19 11.52
CA GLY A 19 20.42 -4.94 11.44
C GLY A 19 19.55 -3.71 11.15
N LYS A 20 18.31 -3.68 11.69
CA LYS A 20 17.31 -2.63 11.41
C LYS A 20 17.13 -1.60 12.54
N ILE A 21 18.00 -1.64 13.54
CA ILE A 21 17.91 -0.76 14.73
C ILE A 21 18.08 0.71 14.32
N ASP A 22 19.07 1.01 13.49
CA ASP A 22 19.34 2.40 13.07
C ASP A 22 18.20 2.96 12.21
N ASP A 23 17.67 2.18 11.27
CA ASP A 23 16.50 2.54 10.47
C ASP A 23 15.29 2.81 11.38
N PHE A 24 15.04 1.93 12.36
CA PHE A 24 13.94 2.05 13.31
C PHE A 24 14.07 3.29 14.21
N ASN A 25 15.28 3.57 14.73
CA ASN A 25 15.56 4.76 15.55
C ASN A 25 15.39 6.05 14.71
N LEU A 26 15.77 6.03 13.44
CA LEU A 26 15.55 7.16 12.55
C LEU A 26 14.04 7.41 12.33
N LEU A 27 13.26 6.36 12.08
CA LEU A 27 11.80 6.49 11.98
C LEU A 27 11.19 7.08 13.25
N LEU A 28 11.59 6.59 14.43
CA LEU A 28 11.15 7.11 15.72
C LEU A 28 11.46 8.60 15.84
N SER A 29 12.70 9.00 15.59
CA SER A 29 13.13 10.40 15.67
C SER A 29 12.36 11.31 14.70
N LEU A 30 12.06 10.85 13.49
CA LEU A 30 11.26 11.62 12.52
C LEU A 30 9.79 11.75 12.93
N LEU A 31 9.25 10.77 13.64
CA LEU A 31 7.90 10.87 14.21
C LEU A 31 7.85 11.84 15.39
N GLU A 32 8.89 11.90 16.22
CA GLU A 32 9.00 12.87 17.33
C GLU A 32 9.12 14.32 16.84
N LEU A 33 9.70 14.52 15.65
CA LEU A 33 9.83 15.85 15.04
C LEU A 33 8.54 16.36 14.39
N GLN A 34 7.52 15.54 14.24
CA GLN A 34 6.25 15.96 13.64
C GLN A 34 5.59 17.07 14.47
N THR A 35 5.07 18.07 13.81
CA THR A 35 4.38 19.19 14.48
C THR A 35 2.99 18.85 14.96
N TYR A 36 2.42 17.73 14.53
CA TYR A 36 1.12 17.23 14.99
C TYR A 36 1.25 16.59 16.38
N PRO A 37 0.50 17.06 17.41
CA PRO A 37 0.75 16.67 18.80
C PRO A 37 0.19 15.29 19.17
N ASN A 38 -0.84 14.80 18.46
CA ASN A 38 -1.59 13.60 18.85
C ASN A 38 -1.23 12.38 18.01
N ILE A 39 0.04 11.97 18.05
CA ILE A 39 0.53 10.77 17.34
C ILE A 39 0.66 9.62 18.35
N GLU A 40 0.05 8.48 18.00
CA GLU A 40 0.33 7.20 18.63
C GLU A 40 1.29 6.42 17.74
N PHE A 41 2.53 6.21 18.19
CA PHE A 41 3.43 5.27 17.52
C PHE A 41 3.18 3.86 18.06
N LEU A 42 2.64 2.98 17.21
CA LEU A 42 2.20 1.64 17.56
C LEU A 42 3.00 0.58 16.82
N VAL A 43 3.86 -0.13 17.56
CA VAL A 43 4.70 -1.20 17.03
C VAL A 43 4.03 -2.56 17.25
N ILE A 44 3.96 -3.34 16.18
CA ILE A 44 3.44 -4.72 16.22
C ILE A 44 4.58 -5.69 15.95
N ASP A 45 5.04 -6.33 16.99
CA ASP A 45 6.11 -7.33 16.91
C ASP A 45 5.52 -8.71 16.57
N GLY A 46 6.04 -9.32 15.51
CA GLY A 46 5.62 -10.62 14.97
C GLY A 46 6.18 -11.83 15.72
N GLY A 47 6.51 -11.68 16.99
CA GLY A 47 7.12 -12.72 17.83
C GLY A 47 8.61 -12.83 17.54
N SER A 48 9.36 -11.75 17.77
CA SER A 48 10.83 -11.73 17.70
C SER A 48 11.45 -12.68 18.70
N THR A 49 12.59 -13.26 18.33
CA THR A 49 13.35 -14.22 19.12
C THR A 49 14.76 -13.73 19.48
N ASP A 50 15.08 -12.53 19.06
CA ASP A 50 16.31 -11.78 19.39
C ASP A 50 16.02 -10.69 20.45
N ASP A 51 16.97 -9.79 20.68
CA ASP A 51 16.86 -8.72 21.69
C ASP A 51 15.88 -7.58 21.30
N THR A 52 15.09 -7.75 20.23
CA THR A 52 14.07 -6.75 19.78
C THR A 52 13.06 -6.43 20.87
N ILE A 53 12.62 -7.45 21.64
CA ILE A 53 11.61 -7.24 22.71
C ILE A 53 12.18 -6.38 23.84
N GLU A 54 13.43 -6.57 24.21
CA GLU A 54 14.13 -5.79 25.23
C GLU A 54 14.26 -4.34 24.80
N LEU A 55 14.65 -4.09 23.55
CA LEU A 55 14.68 -2.76 22.93
C LEU A 55 13.30 -2.08 23.00
N LEU A 56 12.23 -2.76 22.58
CA LEU A 56 10.88 -2.20 22.56
C LEU A 56 10.37 -1.91 23.99
N LYS A 57 10.71 -2.71 24.99
CA LYS A 57 10.37 -2.45 26.39
C LYS A 57 11.06 -1.19 26.91
N ASP A 58 12.34 -1.00 26.60
CA ASP A 58 13.09 0.19 27.01
C ASP A 58 12.49 1.46 26.39
N LEU A 59 12.18 1.46 25.10
CA LEU A 59 11.54 2.58 24.41
C LEU A 59 10.13 2.87 24.93
N LYS A 60 9.34 1.86 25.24
CA LYS A 60 8.02 2.02 25.87
C LYS A 60 8.11 2.65 27.25
N ASN A 61 9.08 2.25 28.06
CA ASN A 61 9.30 2.81 29.41
C ASN A 61 9.68 4.29 29.37
N LYS A 62 10.16 4.78 28.21
CA LYS A 62 10.46 6.19 27.95
C LYS A 62 9.30 6.93 27.25
N ASP A 63 8.13 6.31 27.13
CA ASP A 63 6.92 6.83 26.48
C ASP A 63 7.07 7.16 24.99
N TYR A 64 8.11 6.65 24.30
CA TYR A 64 8.33 6.90 22.87
C TYR A 64 7.35 6.14 21.96
N LEU A 65 6.88 4.97 22.42
CA LEU A 65 5.98 4.13 21.63
C LEU A 65 5.12 3.21 22.49
N ASN A 66 4.09 2.65 21.88
CA ASN A 66 3.38 1.49 22.39
C ASN A 66 3.74 0.26 21.54
N PHE A 67 3.85 -0.93 22.14
CA PHE A 67 4.05 -2.15 21.36
C PHE A 67 3.22 -3.32 21.89
N TYR A 68 2.95 -4.24 20.98
CA TYR A 68 2.37 -5.55 21.25
C TYR A 68 3.19 -6.61 20.54
N SER A 69 3.59 -7.65 21.28
CA SER A 69 4.34 -8.79 20.76
C SER A 69 3.46 -10.02 20.75
N GLU A 70 3.26 -10.56 19.55
CA GLU A 70 2.47 -11.76 19.35
C GLU A 70 2.84 -12.39 18.01
N LYS A 71 3.11 -13.71 17.98
CA LYS A 71 3.45 -14.42 16.77
C LYS A 71 2.41 -14.14 15.66
N ASP A 72 2.87 -13.69 14.52
CA ASP A 72 2.04 -13.43 13.36
C ASP A 72 2.13 -14.55 12.30
N THR A 73 1.17 -14.54 11.37
CA THR A 73 1.13 -15.41 10.18
C THR A 73 1.63 -14.71 8.91
N GLY A 74 2.13 -13.49 9.06
CA GLY A 74 2.68 -12.64 8.00
C GLY A 74 2.29 -11.17 8.15
N LYS A 75 2.84 -10.33 7.26
CA LYS A 75 2.72 -8.87 7.26
C LYS A 75 1.29 -8.37 7.50
N TYR A 76 0.30 -8.90 6.77
CA TYR A 76 -1.07 -8.40 6.86
C TYR A 76 -1.76 -8.78 8.18
N ASN A 77 -1.41 -9.92 8.77
CA ASN A 77 -1.85 -10.26 10.11
C ASN A 77 -1.31 -9.26 11.16
N ALA A 78 -0.03 -8.90 11.07
CA ALA A 78 0.55 -7.88 11.94
C ALA A 78 -0.13 -6.51 11.75
N LEU A 79 -0.36 -6.06 10.49
CA LEU A 79 -1.06 -4.81 10.20
C LEU A 79 -2.50 -4.81 10.75
N ASN A 80 -3.24 -5.90 10.57
CA ASN A 80 -4.60 -6.05 11.09
C ASN A 80 -4.64 -5.99 12.63
N LYS A 81 -3.70 -6.65 13.30
CA LYS A 81 -3.53 -6.55 14.76
C LYS A 81 -3.26 -5.10 15.19
N GLY A 82 -2.47 -4.37 14.40
CA GLY A 82 -2.22 -2.94 14.61
C GLY A 82 -3.49 -2.11 14.49
N ILE A 83 -4.27 -2.28 13.42
CA ILE A 83 -5.54 -1.55 13.23
C ILE A 83 -6.50 -1.80 14.40
N MET A 84 -6.63 -3.05 14.84
CA MET A 84 -7.52 -3.41 15.96
C MET A 84 -7.09 -2.77 17.29
N ARG A 85 -5.79 -2.54 17.50
CA ARG A 85 -5.22 -1.97 18.74
C ARG A 85 -5.05 -0.46 18.69
N ALA A 86 -5.04 0.13 17.50
CA ALA A 86 -4.91 1.57 17.28
C ALA A 86 -6.02 2.35 17.97
N LYS A 87 -5.66 3.44 18.65
CA LYS A 87 -6.59 4.39 19.28
C LYS A 87 -6.98 5.51 18.34
N GLY A 88 -6.21 5.71 17.27
CA GLY A 88 -6.37 6.80 16.33
C GLY A 88 -7.67 6.74 15.54
N LYS A 89 -8.24 7.91 15.30
CA LYS A 89 -9.30 8.11 14.29
C LYS A 89 -8.79 7.81 12.90
N TYR A 90 -7.51 8.13 12.66
CA TYR A 90 -6.79 7.87 11.44
C TYR A 90 -5.61 6.93 11.68
N VAL A 91 -5.28 6.13 10.68
CA VAL A 91 -4.14 5.22 10.72
C VAL A 91 -3.30 5.36 9.45
N THR A 92 -1.99 5.21 9.61
CA THR A 92 -1.04 5.03 8.52
C THR A 92 -0.10 3.88 8.83
N PHE A 93 0.59 3.38 7.81
CA PHE A 93 1.39 2.17 7.92
C PHE A 93 2.79 2.42 7.39
N LEU A 94 3.80 2.34 8.24
CA LEU A 94 5.19 2.46 7.88
C LEU A 94 5.95 1.18 8.24
N SER A 95 6.92 0.79 7.43
CA SER A 95 7.93 -0.19 7.81
C SER A 95 9.05 0.49 8.60
N CYS A 96 9.85 -0.26 9.32
CA CYS A 96 10.93 0.32 10.14
C CYS A 96 11.98 1.08 9.32
N ASP A 97 12.04 0.87 8.01
CA ASP A 97 12.96 1.53 7.07
C ASP A 97 12.26 2.53 6.12
N ASP A 98 11.02 2.92 6.43
CA ASP A 98 10.31 4.01 5.76
C ASP A 98 10.47 5.32 6.55
N PHE A 99 10.45 6.48 5.89
CA PHE A 99 10.73 7.77 6.53
C PHE A 99 9.69 8.83 6.15
N ILE A 100 9.03 9.44 7.13
CA ILE A 100 8.28 10.68 6.95
C ILE A 100 9.29 11.84 7.11
N HIS A 101 9.64 12.50 6.00
CA HIS A 101 10.66 13.55 5.99
C HIS A 101 10.11 14.98 6.06
N ASP A 102 8.80 15.15 5.91
CA ASP A 102 8.12 16.43 6.11
C ASP A 102 7.50 16.48 7.51
N ILE A 103 7.96 17.42 8.33
CA ILE A 103 7.55 17.52 9.74
C ILE A 103 6.13 18.07 9.93
N THR A 104 5.53 18.66 8.91
CA THR A 104 4.14 19.19 8.95
C THR A 104 3.13 18.24 8.32
N ALA A 105 3.59 17.17 7.65
CA ALA A 105 2.76 16.33 6.82
C ALA A 105 1.55 15.75 7.56
N ILE A 106 1.73 15.25 8.79
CA ILE A 106 0.62 14.66 9.55
C ILE A 106 -0.43 15.72 9.90
N TYR A 107 0.01 16.94 10.26
CA TYR A 107 -0.89 18.06 10.54
C TYR A 107 -1.74 18.42 9.31
N ASP A 108 -1.10 18.61 8.16
CA ASP A 108 -1.77 18.99 6.92
C ASP A 108 -2.73 17.91 6.42
N ILE A 109 -2.33 16.65 6.52
CA ILE A 109 -3.15 15.49 6.14
C ILE A 109 -4.39 15.37 7.03
N VAL A 110 -4.24 15.52 8.35
CA VAL A 110 -5.37 15.48 9.28
C VAL A 110 -6.33 16.63 9.00
N ASN A 111 -5.81 17.85 8.77
CA ASN A 111 -6.62 19.00 8.42
C ASN A 111 -7.48 18.74 7.16
N ILE A 112 -6.89 18.19 6.12
CA ILE A 112 -7.61 17.82 4.89
C ILE A 112 -8.66 16.73 5.17
N LEU A 113 -8.31 15.67 5.91
CA LEU A 113 -9.24 14.59 6.24
C LEU A 113 -10.45 15.08 7.03
N GLU A 114 -10.26 16.04 7.95
CA GLU A 114 -11.35 16.63 8.75
C GLU A 114 -12.19 17.63 7.94
N THR A 115 -11.56 18.57 7.24
CA THR A 115 -12.27 19.62 6.50
C THR A 115 -13.07 19.06 5.33
N GLU A 116 -12.52 18.10 4.63
CA GLU A 116 -13.16 17.43 3.50
C GLU A 116 -14.06 16.26 3.90
N ASN A 117 -14.07 15.90 5.20
CA ASN A 117 -14.69 14.68 5.69
C ASN A 117 -14.34 13.47 4.82
N ALA A 118 -13.05 13.32 4.52
CA ALA A 118 -12.55 12.25 3.67
C ALA A 118 -12.33 10.95 4.43
N ASP A 119 -12.36 9.82 3.71
CA ASP A 119 -12.13 8.50 4.26
C ASP A 119 -10.65 8.09 4.18
N PHE A 120 -9.92 8.62 3.18
CA PHE A 120 -8.49 8.38 3.04
C PHE A 120 -7.81 9.49 2.23
N THR A 121 -6.49 9.60 2.39
CA THR A 121 -5.63 10.40 1.51
C THR A 121 -4.64 9.52 0.78
N PHE A 122 -4.09 10.02 -0.32
CA PHE A 122 -3.01 9.40 -1.06
C PHE A 122 -2.10 10.50 -1.65
N ALA A 123 -0.80 10.24 -1.70
CA ALA A 123 0.21 11.25 -2.05
C ALA A 123 1.33 10.66 -2.92
N PRO A 124 2.13 11.51 -3.59
CA PRO A 124 3.39 11.10 -4.17
C PRO A 124 4.36 10.62 -3.08
N ALA A 125 5.24 9.70 -3.43
CA ALA A 125 6.25 9.18 -2.51
C ALA A 125 7.56 8.91 -3.21
N TYR A 126 8.68 9.14 -2.54
CA TYR A 126 9.96 8.64 -3.02
C TYR A 126 10.07 7.13 -2.78
N CYS A 127 10.43 6.41 -3.82
CA CYS A 127 10.68 4.97 -3.77
C CYS A 127 12.18 4.71 -3.89
N ARG A 128 12.76 4.07 -2.88
CA ARG A 128 14.13 3.54 -2.93
C ARG A 128 14.11 2.15 -3.56
N HIS A 129 14.67 2.03 -4.74
CA HIS A 129 14.77 0.76 -5.44
C HIS A 129 15.92 -0.09 -4.87
N PRO A 130 15.81 -1.44 -4.81
CA PRO A 130 16.88 -2.32 -4.33
C PRO A 130 18.21 -2.16 -5.10
N GLU A 131 18.17 -1.77 -6.36
CA GLU A 131 19.36 -1.47 -7.20
C GLU A 131 20.04 -0.13 -6.86
N GLY A 132 19.60 0.59 -5.82
CA GLY A 132 20.29 1.77 -5.27
C GLY A 132 19.85 3.11 -5.84
N PHE A 133 18.91 3.19 -6.78
CA PHE A 133 18.35 4.45 -7.24
C PHE A 133 17.03 4.80 -6.53
N THR A 134 16.71 6.10 -6.53
CA THR A 134 15.45 6.63 -5.97
C THR A 134 14.67 7.33 -7.06
N PHE A 135 13.37 7.11 -7.10
CA PHE A 135 12.47 7.80 -8.03
C PHE A 135 11.20 8.27 -7.33
N LEU A 136 10.57 9.29 -7.88
CA LEU A 136 9.28 9.77 -7.40
C LEU A 136 8.16 8.91 -8.02
N PHE A 137 7.41 8.22 -7.15
CA PHE A 137 6.20 7.53 -7.55
C PHE A 137 5.01 8.48 -7.41
N VAL A 138 4.44 8.87 -8.54
CA VAL A 138 3.24 9.74 -8.59
C VAL A 138 2.01 8.86 -8.71
N PRO A 139 1.07 8.93 -7.77
CA PRO A 139 -0.10 8.07 -7.75
C PRO A 139 -1.10 8.44 -8.84
N SER A 140 -1.89 7.45 -9.28
CA SER A 140 -3.02 7.67 -10.17
C SER A 140 -4.18 6.75 -9.81
N MET A 141 -5.20 7.28 -9.15
CA MET A 141 -6.39 6.50 -8.80
C MET A 141 -7.19 6.03 -10.03
N PHE A 142 -6.96 6.60 -11.20
CA PHE A 142 -7.52 6.08 -12.46
C PHE A 142 -7.00 4.70 -12.87
N ASN A 143 -5.89 4.24 -12.26
CA ASN A 143 -5.36 2.89 -12.47
C ASN A 143 -5.78 1.90 -11.37
N CYS A 144 -6.53 2.35 -10.36
CA CYS A 144 -6.82 1.61 -9.13
C CYS A 144 -7.52 0.26 -9.31
N PHE A 145 -8.09 0.00 -10.47
CA PHE A 145 -8.73 -1.28 -10.79
C PHE A 145 -7.83 -2.25 -11.56
N GLN A 146 -6.66 -1.80 -12.02
CA GLN A 146 -5.73 -2.60 -12.80
C GLN A 146 -4.38 -2.85 -12.13
N VAL A 147 -3.91 -1.87 -11.35
CA VAL A 147 -2.62 -1.93 -10.64
C VAL A 147 -2.74 -1.18 -9.32
N MET A 148 -1.80 -1.43 -8.40
CA MET A 148 -1.70 -0.64 -7.17
C MET A 148 -1.41 0.83 -7.53
N PRO A 149 -2.32 1.77 -7.22
CA PRO A 149 -2.26 3.15 -7.73
C PRO A 149 -1.32 4.06 -6.93
N CYS A 150 -0.97 3.70 -5.71
CA CYS A 150 -0.16 4.51 -4.79
C CYS A 150 0.59 3.62 -3.79
N ALA A 151 1.63 4.16 -3.17
CA ALA A 151 2.30 3.48 -2.08
C ALA A 151 1.44 3.54 -0.81
N ARG A 152 1.30 2.41 -0.10
CA ARG A 152 0.58 2.36 1.19
C ARG A 152 1.15 3.36 2.20
N GLN A 153 2.45 3.56 2.22
CA GLN A 153 3.14 4.47 3.10
C GLN A 153 2.77 5.94 2.87
N ALA A 154 2.27 6.25 1.68
CA ALA A 154 1.78 7.58 1.31
C ALA A 154 0.25 7.72 1.46
N MET A 155 -0.36 6.89 2.32
CA MET A 155 -1.80 6.88 2.57
C MET A 155 -2.11 7.00 4.05
N PHE A 156 -3.13 7.79 4.36
CA PHE A 156 -3.79 7.79 5.66
C PHE A 156 -5.23 7.33 5.47
N PHE A 157 -5.70 6.53 6.39
CA PHE A 157 -7.04 5.93 6.33
C PHE A 157 -7.84 6.28 7.58
N ARG A 158 -9.10 6.59 7.42
CA ARG A 158 -10.06 6.59 8.53
C ARG A 158 -10.17 5.17 9.07
N LYS A 159 -9.83 4.94 10.34
CA LYS A 159 -9.82 3.60 10.95
C LYS A 159 -11.15 2.87 10.78
N SER A 160 -12.27 3.58 11.04
CA SER A 160 -13.62 2.99 10.92
C SER A 160 -13.96 2.51 9.50
N MET A 161 -13.33 3.06 8.46
CA MET A 161 -13.46 2.55 7.09
C MET A 161 -12.80 1.17 6.97
N LEU A 162 -11.55 1.01 7.45
CA LEU A 162 -10.85 -0.28 7.41
C LEU A 162 -11.58 -1.36 8.22
N GLU A 163 -12.18 -0.98 9.36
CA GLU A 163 -13.01 -1.88 10.17
C GLU A 163 -14.26 -2.36 9.41
N LYS A 164 -14.97 -1.45 8.73
CA LYS A 164 -16.13 -1.79 7.89
C LYS A 164 -15.78 -2.70 6.72
N GLU A 165 -14.55 -2.62 6.22
CA GLU A 165 -14.05 -3.46 5.12
C GLU A 165 -13.44 -4.78 5.61
N ASN A 166 -13.53 -5.09 6.91
CA ASN A 166 -12.96 -6.28 7.55
C ASN A 166 -11.45 -6.37 7.37
N TYR A 167 -10.73 -5.23 7.43
CA TYR A 167 -9.29 -5.15 7.40
C TYR A 167 -8.67 -5.69 6.09
N PHE A 168 -7.35 -5.92 6.09
CA PHE A 168 -6.66 -6.59 4.98
C PHE A 168 -7.01 -8.09 4.96
N ASP A 169 -7.28 -8.64 3.77
CA ASP A 169 -7.54 -10.07 3.61
C ASP A 169 -6.23 -10.87 3.70
N GLU A 170 -6.04 -11.60 4.81
CA GLU A 170 -4.82 -12.34 5.12
C GLU A 170 -4.58 -13.58 4.22
N LYS A 171 -5.55 -13.92 3.37
CA LYS A 171 -5.36 -14.94 2.33
C LYS A 171 -4.32 -14.51 1.30
N TYR A 172 -4.21 -13.20 1.03
CA TYR A 172 -3.15 -12.66 0.20
C TYR A 172 -1.86 -12.49 0.99
N LYS A 173 -0.74 -12.84 0.39
CA LYS A 173 0.60 -12.62 0.95
C LYS A 173 1.26 -11.35 0.40
N ILE A 174 0.81 -10.89 -0.79
CA ILE A 174 1.37 -9.75 -1.52
C ILE A 174 0.28 -8.72 -1.85
N MET A 175 -0.91 -9.14 -2.26
CA MET A 175 -1.91 -8.29 -2.90
C MET A 175 -3.04 -7.76 -1.98
N ALA A 176 -2.96 -7.94 -0.65
CA ALA A 176 -4.04 -7.48 0.24
C ALA A 176 -4.23 -5.96 0.25
N GLU A 177 -3.17 -5.18 0.05
CA GLU A 177 -3.24 -3.73 -0.07
C GLU A 177 -4.01 -3.33 -1.34
N PHE A 178 -3.73 -4.00 -2.46
CA PHE A 178 -4.44 -3.77 -3.70
C PHE A 178 -5.91 -4.22 -3.63
N ASP A 179 -6.21 -5.36 -2.99
CA ASP A 179 -7.59 -5.78 -2.71
C ASP A 179 -8.36 -4.72 -1.90
N MET A 180 -7.72 -4.11 -0.89
CA MET A 180 -8.32 -3.03 -0.11
C MET A 180 -8.63 -1.81 -0.97
N ILE A 181 -7.69 -1.37 -1.80
CA ILE A 181 -7.91 -0.21 -2.70
C ILE A 181 -9.09 -0.47 -3.64
N ILE A 182 -9.16 -1.64 -4.26
CA ILE A 182 -10.30 -1.98 -5.13
C ILE A 182 -11.61 -1.93 -4.35
N LYS A 183 -11.67 -2.48 -3.14
CA LYS A 183 -12.89 -2.46 -2.30
C LYS A 183 -13.35 -1.03 -1.99
N ILE A 184 -12.44 -0.17 -1.54
CA ILE A 184 -12.79 1.21 -1.17
C ILE A 184 -13.25 2.01 -2.38
N MET A 185 -12.62 1.81 -3.55
CA MET A 185 -13.02 2.47 -4.79
C MET A 185 -14.37 1.95 -5.32
N LEU A 186 -14.62 0.64 -5.25
CA LEU A 186 -15.91 0.06 -5.62
C LEU A 186 -17.07 0.57 -4.74
N LYS A 187 -16.80 0.88 -3.48
CA LYS A 187 -17.78 1.41 -2.52
C LYS A 187 -17.86 2.93 -2.51
N LYS A 188 -17.07 3.61 -3.33
CA LYS A 188 -17.05 5.08 -3.47
C LYS A 188 -16.69 5.82 -2.17
N TYR A 189 -15.76 5.28 -1.39
CA TYR A 189 -15.19 6.03 -0.28
C TYR A 189 -14.46 7.27 -0.79
N LYS A 190 -14.55 8.37 -0.05
CA LYS A 190 -13.98 9.66 -0.46
C LYS A 190 -12.47 9.67 -0.22
N GLY A 191 -11.68 9.64 -1.29
CA GLY A 191 -10.23 9.82 -1.26
C GLY A 191 -9.83 11.22 -1.71
N ILE A 192 -8.81 11.80 -1.08
CA ILE A 192 -8.25 13.11 -1.44
C ILE A 192 -6.79 12.95 -1.80
N PHE A 193 -6.41 13.54 -2.92
CA PHE A 193 -5.00 13.65 -3.33
C PHE A 193 -4.32 14.75 -2.51
N PHE A 194 -3.26 14.39 -1.81
CA PHE A 194 -2.39 15.32 -1.11
C PHE A 194 -1.13 15.55 -1.94
N ASP A 195 -1.04 16.72 -2.57
CA ASP A 195 0.01 17.04 -3.55
C ASP A 195 1.35 17.43 -2.87
N THR A 196 1.82 16.56 -1.97
CA THR A 196 3.10 16.72 -1.29
C THR A 196 3.76 15.37 -1.09
N ASN A 197 4.99 15.22 -1.55
CA ASN A 197 5.77 14.02 -1.28
C ASN A 197 6.41 14.12 0.11
N TYR A 198 5.81 13.53 1.09
CA TYR A 198 6.22 13.62 2.49
C TYR A 198 6.91 12.35 3.00
N VAL A 199 6.91 11.28 2.21
CA VAL A 199 7.39 9.98 2.64
C VAL A 199 8.35 9.37 1.62
N THR A 200 9.39 8.72 2.14
CA THR A 200 10.29 7.84 1.37
C THR A 200 10.12 6.42 1.88
N TYR A 201 9.86 5.49 0.97
CA TYR A 201 9.73 4.07 1.30
C TYR A 201 10.72 3.20 0.53
N LYS A 202 11.04 2.03 1.08
CA LYS A 202 11.84 1.02 0.40
C LYS A 202 10.94 0.06 -0.35
N LEU A 203 11.22 -0.14 -1.63
CA LEU A 203 10.51 -1.11 -2.44
C LEU A 203 10.79 -2.53 -1.94
N SER A 204 9.74 -3.29 -1.67
CA SER A 204 9.87 -4.65 -1.19
C SER A 204 10.24 -5.60 -2.33
N ASP A 205 11.27 -6.42 -2.13
CA ASP A 205 11.71 -7.42 -3.11
C ASP A 205 10.68 -8.55 -3.32
N LYS A 206 9.76 -8.77 -2.36
CA LYS A 206 8.83 -9.92 -2.37
C LYS A 206 7.94 -10.02 -3.60
N SER A 207 7.52 -8.89 -4.17
CA SER A 207 6.72 -8.89 -5.41
C SER A 207 7.55 -9.26 -6.64
N TYR A 208 8.85 -8.93 -6.63
CA TYR A 208 9.79 -9.28 -7.71
C TYR A 208 10.32 -10.69 -7.56
N GLU A 209 10.50 -11.18 -6.33
CA GLU A 209 11.00 -12.52 -6.03
C GLU A 209 10.01 -13.63 -6.43
N ASN A 210 8.71 -13.33 -6.44
CA ASN A 210 7.68 -14.33 -6.72
C ASN A 210 6.59 -13.86 -7.70
N PRO A 211 6.93 -13.62 -8.98
CA PRO A 211 5.98 -13.14 -9.98
C PRO A 211 4.79 -14.08 -10.22
N LYS A 212 5.00 -15.40 -10.06
CA LYS A 212 3.90 -16.38 -10.17
C LYS A 212 2.87 -16.17 -9.06
N LYS A 213 3.34 -15.92 -7.85
CA LYS A 213 2.44 -15.65 -6.71
C LYS A 213 1.67 -14.36 -6.90
N VAL A 214 2.31 -13.31 -7.41
CA VAL A 214 1.65 -12.05 -7.78
C VAL A 214 0.55 -12.30 -8.80
N GLU A 215 0.82 -13.07 -9.86
CA GLU A 215 -0.16 -13.42 -10.88
C GLU A 215 -1.35 -14.19 -10.30
N GLU A 216 -1.10 -15.24 -9.51
CA GLU A 216 -2.14 -16.04 -8.86
C GLU A 216 -3.03 -15.19 -7.95
N GLU A 217 -2.43 -14.38 -7.09
CA GLU A 217 -3.18 -13.51 -6.18
C GLU A 217 -3.94 -12.42 -6.92
N THR A 218 -3.41 -11.89 -8.03
CA THR A 218 -4.10 -10.92 -8.88
C THR A 218 -5.31 -11.53 -9.56
N LYS A 219 -5.22 -12.76 -10.05
CA LYS A 219 -6.39 -13.49 -10.59
C LYS A 219 -7.47 -13.68 -9.54
N LEU A 220 -7.09 -14.10 -8.34
CA LEU A 220 -8.02 -14.30 -7.23
C LEU A 220 -8.71 -12.98 -6.84
N LEU A 221 -7.97 -11.89 -6.72
CA LEU A 221 -8.55 -10.61 -6.32
C LEU A 221 -9.46 -10.03 -7.40
N TYR A 222 -9.12 -10.17 -8.69
CA TYR A 222 -10.01 -9.75 -9.77
C TYR A 222 -11.29 -10.57 -9.80
N PHE A 223 -11.19 -11.89 -9.68
CA PHE A 223 -12.37 -12.74 -9.60
C PHE A 223 -13.24 -12.36 -8.40
N LYS A 224 -12.66 -12.23 -7.21
CA LYS A 224 -13.38 -11.89 -5.98
C LYS A 224 -14.14 -10.57 -6.10
N ASN A 225 -13.47 -9.52 -6.60
CA ASN A 225 -14.02 -8.17 -6.60
C ASN A 225 -14.94 -7.88 -7.81
N TYR A 226 -14.73 -8.56 -8.95
CA TYR A 226 -15.43 -8.20 -10.19
C TYR A 226 -16.47 -9.21 -10.66
N ARG A 227 -16.49 -10.45 -10.15
CA ARG A 227 -17.45 -11.49 -10.58
C ARG A 227 -18.93 -11.08 -10.47
N ASN A 228 -19.26 -10.24 -9.52
CA ASN A 228 -20.61 -9.71 -9.33
C ASN A 228 -20.93 -8.52 -10.26
N LEU A 229 -19.92 -7.93 -10.87
CA LEU A 229 -20.05 -6.85 -11.83
C LEU A 229 -20.11 -7.37 -13.27
N TYR A 230 -19.33 -8.42 -13.56
CA TYR A 230 -19.17 -8.96 -14.91
C TYR A 230 -18.86 -10.46 -14.86
N PRO A 231 -19.45 -11.31 -15.75
CA PRO A 231 -19.11 -12.72 -15.82
C PRO A 231 -17.64 -12.90 -16.24
N LEU A 232 -16.87 -13.54 -15.37
CA LEU A 232 -15.44 -13.79 -15.58
C LEU A 232 -15.19 -15.29 -15.75
N ASN A 233 -14.49 -15.66 -16.81
CA ASN A 233 -13.92 -16.99 -17.00
C ASN A 233 -12.38 -16.92 -16.92
N GLU A 234 -11.74 -18.07 -16.93
CA GLU A 234 -10.29 -18.17 -16.81
C GLU A 234 -9.55 -17.44 -17.95
N GLN A 235 -10.04 -17.58 -19.18
CA GLN A 235 -9.43 -16.89 -20.33
C GLN A 235 -9.47 -15.37 -20.17
N THR A 236 -10.60 -14.84 -19.70
CA THR A 236 -10.76 -13.40 -19.44
C THR A 236 -9.80 -12.95 -18.33
N LEU A 237 -9.75 -13.70 -17.22
CA LEU A 237 -8.85 -13.39 -16.10
C LEU A 237 -7.37 -13.41 -16.53
N ASN A 238 -6.97 -14.40 -17.34
CA ASN A 238 -5.62 -14.48 -17.88
C ASN A 238 -5.27 -13.22 -18.68
N LYS A 239 -6.14 -12.76 -19.61
CA LYS A 239 -5.92 -11.52 -20.38
C LYS A 239 -5.89 -10.27 -19.49
N MET A 240 -6.74 -10.20 -18.48
CA MET A 240 -6.73 -9.07 -17.53
C MET A 240 -5.39 -8.97 -16.78
N VAL A 241 -4.80 -10.10 -16.40
CA VAL A 241 -3.55 -10.11 -15.64
C VAL A 241 -2.32 -9.98 -16.56
N SER A 242 -2.25 -10.76 -17.64
CA SER A 242 -1.07 -10.75 -18.51
C SER A 242 -0.99 -9.52 -19.42
N GLU A 243 -2.10 -9.07 -19.96
CA GLU A 243 -2.17 -7.99 -20.95
C GLU A 243 -2.78 -6.70 -20.42
N SER A 244 -3.25 -6.67 -19.15
CA SER A 244 -4.11 -5.60 -18.61
C SER A 244 -5.33 -5.30 -19.50
N LEU A 245 -5.82 -6.32 -20.20
CA LEU A 245 -6.98 -6.22 -21.10
C LEU A 245 -8.27 -6.55 -20.36
N PHE A 246 -9.00 -5.52 -19.98
CA PHE A 246 -10.27 -5.64 -19.28
C PHE A 246 -11.44 -5.64 -20.26
N PRO A 247 -12.46 -6.50 -20.07
CA PRO A 247 -13.65 -6.49 -20.91
C PRO A 247 -14.36 -5.13 -20.89
N ARG A 248 -14.80 -4.64 -22.05
CA ARG A 248 -15.48 -3.34 -22.17
C ARG A 248 -16.66 -3.20 -21.20
N GLY A 249 -17.53 -4.22 -21.11
CA GLY A 249 -18.66 -4.19 -20.19
C GLY A 249 -18.27 -4.15 -18.71
N LEU A 250 -17.08 -4.65 -18.32
CA LEU A 250 -16.53 -4.47 -16.99
C LEU A 250 -16.03 -3.03 -16.81
N LEU A 251 -15.27 -2.48 -17.79
CA LEU A 251 -14.77 -1.11 -17.73
C LEU A 251 -15.92 -0.10 -17.61
N GLU A 252 -17.01 -0.28 -18.34
CA GLU A 252 -18.21 0.56 -18.25
C GLU A 252 -18.78 0.59 -16.81
N LYS A 253 -18.81 -0.55 -16.15
CA LYS A 253 -19.27 -0.65 -14.75
C LYS A 253 -18.26 -0.05 -13.74
N LEU A 254 -16.97 -0.21 -13.98
CA LEU A 254 -15.93 0.40 -13.14
C LEU A 254 -15.87 1.91 -13.30
N ALA A 255 -16.07 2.43 -14.53
CA ALA A 255 -16.11 3.86 -14.81
C ALA A 255 -17.19 4.60 -14.00
N THR A 256 -18.31 3.93 -13.65
CA THR A 256 -19.36 4.54 -12.80
C THR A 256 -18.88 4.86 -11.37
N ARG A 257 -17.67 4.47 -10.99
CA ARG A 257 -17.07 4.79 -9.68
C ARG A 257 -16.42 6.17 -9.69
N PHE A 258 -16.16 6.73 -10.84
CA PHE A 258 -15.66 8.09 -11.05
C PHE A 258 -16.81 9.05 -11.38
N VAL A 259 -16.57 10.34 -11.24
CA VAL A 259 -17.48 11.36 -11.79
C VAL A 259 -17.45 11.32 -13.31
N PRO A 260 -18.50 11.75 -14.02
CA PRO A 260 -18.58 11.60 -15.47
C PRO A 260 -17.41 12.21 -16.25
N GLU A 261 -16.87 13.34 -15.76
CA GLU A 261 -15.73 14.04 -16.36
C GLU A 261 -14.46 13.20 -16.31
N ASP A 262 -14.28 12.42 -15.24
CA ASP A 262 -13.11 11.56 -15.02
C ASP A 262 -13.20 10.21 -15.71
N ALA A 263 -14.40 9.78 -16.09
CA ALA A 263 -14.61 8.48 -16.74
C ALA A 263 -13.80 8.34 -18.04
N GLN A 264 -13.65 9.43 -18.80
CA GLN A 264 -12.84 9.41 -20.01
C GLN A 264 -11.35 9.22 -19.72
N ILE A 265 -10.84 9.88 -18.65
CA ILE A 265 -9.46 9.71 -18.19
C ILE A 265 -9.23 8.26 -17.77
N PHE A 266 -10.18 7.68 -17.03
CA PHE A 266 -10.12 6.27 -16.66
C PHE A 266 -9.99 5.34 -17.89
N TYR A 267 -10.81 5.51 -18.92
CA TYR A 267 -10.70 4.70 -20.14
C TYR A 267 -9.35 4.87 -20.85
N GLN A 268 -8.86 6.11 -20.97
CA GLN A 268 -7.55 6.39 -21.58
C GLN A 268 -6.41 5.70 -20.80
N LYS A 269 -6.48 5.71 -19.46
CA LYS A 269 -5.49 5.02 -18.61
C LYS A 269 -5.57 3.51 -18.77
N CYS A 270 -6.75 2.92 -18.86
CA CYS A 270 -6.90 1.49 -19.12
C CYS A 270 -6.29 1.08 -20.47
N GLU A 271 -6.51 1.84 -21.52
CA GLU A 271 -5.88 1.59 -22.82
C GLU A 271 -4.36 1.78 -22.80
N GLN A 272 -3.89 2.80 -22.10
CA GLN A 272 -2.45 3.02 -21.91
C GLN A 272 -1.79 1.84 -21.21
N MET A 273 -2.38 1.35 -20.12
CA MET A 273 -1.88 0.19 -19.39
C MET A 273 -1.83 -1.07 -20.25
N HIS A 274 -2.87 -1.33 -21.03
CA HIS A 274 -2.88 -2.46 -21.97
C HIS A 274 -1.74 -2.34 -22.99
N ARG A 275 -1.59 -1.19 -23.63
CA ARG A 275 -0.51 -0.96 -24.63
C ARG A 275 0.88 -1.17 -24.01
N LEU A 276 1.15 -0.59 -22.83
CA LEU A 276 2.42 -0.74 -22.15
C LEU A 276 2.71 -2.20 -21.79
N ARG A 277 1.69 -2.95 -21.37
CA ARG A 277 1.85 -4.36 -21.02
C ARG A 277 2.17 -5.23 -22.23
N VAL A 278 1.48 -5.02 -23.33
CA VAL A 278 1.73 -5.73 -24.60
C VAL A 278 3.14 -5.42 -25.11
N GLN A 279 3.58 -4.16 -25.08
CA GLN A 279 4.95 -3.79 -25.47
C GLN A 279 6.02 -4.47 -24.58
N ALA A 280 5.80 -4.50 -23.26
CA ALA A 280 6.74 -5.17 -22.36
C ALA A 280 6.84 -6.68 -22.63
N MET A 281 5.72 -7.34 -22.93
CA MET A 281 5.71 -8.76 -23.32
C MET A 281 6.47 -9.00 -24.62
N GLN A 282 6.31 -8.13 -25.62
CA GLN A 282 7.02 -8.20 -26.88
C GLN A 282 8.55 -8.06 -26.68
N MET A 283 8.96 -7.05 -25.91
CA MET A 283 10.38 -6.83 -25.61
C MET A 283 11.01 -8.05 -24.88
N GLN A 284 10.30 -8.66 -23.95
CA GLN A 284 10.75 -9.87 -23.27
C GLN A 284 10.89 -11.06 -24.23
N ALA A 285 9.94 -11.24 -25.14
CA ALA A 285 10.00 -12.29 -26.15
C ALA A 285 11.20 -12.10 -27.11
N ASP A 286 11.44 -10.86 -27.56
CA ASP A 286 12.56 -10.52 -28.44
C ASP A 286 13.92 -10.76 -27.73
N GLN A 287 14.04 -10.38 -26.45
CA GLN A 287 15.25 -10.65 -25.67
C GLN A 287 15.50 -12.15 -25.46
N GLN A 288 14.45 -12.94 -25.25
CA GLN A 288 14.59 -14.40 -25.15
C GLN A 288 15.01 -15.03 -26.48
N ALA A 289 14.43 -14.58 -27.59
CA ALA A 289 14.81 -15.04 -28.94
C ALA A 289 16.28 -14.73 -29.25
N GLN A 290 16.78 -13.54 -28.90
CA GLN A 290 18.16 -13.15 -29.06
C GLN A 290 19.14 -14.01 -28.26
N LYS A 291 18.77 -14.37 -27.02
CA LYS A 291 19.61 -15.24 -26.15
C LYS A 291 19.67 -16.70 -26.64
N GLN A 292 18.75 -17.14 -27.49
CA GLN A 292 18.71 -18.50 -28.06
C GLN A 292 19.35 -18.60 -29.44
N MET A 293 19.80 -17.50 -30.04
CA MET A 293 20.55 -17.54 -31.27
C MET A 293 21.95 -18.11 -31.01
N PRO A 294 22.41 -19.15 -31.77
CA PRO A 294 23.76 -19.67 -31.63
C PRO A 294 24.76 -18.56 -31.97
N GLN A 295 25.73 -18.35 -31.08
CA GLN A 295 26.88 -17.51 -31.37
C GLN A 295 27.62 -18.14 -32.56
N GLN A 296 27.60 -17.48 -33.71
CA GLN A 296 28.40 -17.88 -34.88
C GLN A 296 29.84 -17.50 -34.67
#